data_e5af21594b18cfbb6317aaa808cff411
#
_entry.id   e5af21594b18cfbb6317aaa808cff411
#
_cell.length_a   1.000
_cell.length_b   1.000
_cell.length_c   1.000
_cell.angle_alpha   90.00
_cell.angle_beta   90.00
_cell.angle_gamma   90.00
#
_symmetry.space_group_name_H-M   'P 1'
#
loop_
_entity.id
_entity.type
_entity.pdbx_description
1 polymer ?
#
loop_
_entity_poly.entity_id
_entity_poly.type
_entity_poly.pdbx_seq_one_letter_code
_entity_poly.pdbx_strand_id
1 'polypeptide(L)'
;MKIETQPQDDHQMKVIAEFESNDLEKYKHQAARKIASKGKIPGFRPGKAPYDVIVRVYGEPTIEEEAIEIMVEDQYPKILDEAKINPAAPGILENIDKGDPLKFTFVIPLEPEVDLGDYKSLKKKYTLKPVSTKEIEQFIDRLKKSYATAEPVDRAAKDGDLVYVKLDATMVNPTGDDKAEVLKESPLQVVIGETDPEVVDFPYPGFGENLKGLKDNEEKKIKYTYPTDSNYDKLRGKEIEFHVKVENVKSLTLPEFNDAFAQTVGEFENAEKLRESIVQQLENRTKAEYEQTYFDELIEMLIKKATIKYPQQVLEHEMEHVEEHVKEDLANQRMELDTYLKTLKKEKSVWLEEDIKPAARKRLERSLVLDKLAKEEKIEIKNADLQQEYTQMISEMQQTTDLKKLEKQLRNERVANAVAMEAASRVLNRQVLNRLKDIATGKVEEKAAEPVVEEKKSKPATKPTKSKKVVTEVDSSVETIVPKTVKKPAKKVVKTGD
;
A
#
# COMPACT_ATOMS: atom_id res chain seq x y z
N MET A 1 36.34 2.01 26.74
CA MET A 1 34.96 2.56 26.65
C MET A 1 34.13 1.88 27.72
N LYS A 2 33.31 2.61 28.46
CA LYS A 2 32.34 2.04 29.41
C LYS A 2 30.95 2.46 28.97
N ILE A 3 30.01 1.52 28.96
CA ILE A 3 28.64 1.76 28.47
C ILE A 3 27.66 1.50 29.61
N GLU A 4 26.73 2.43 29.79
CA GLU A 4 25.56 2.30 30.66
C GLU A 4 24.30 2.44 29.84
N THR A 5 23.32 1.53 30.05
CA THR A 5 22.08 1.53 29.34
C THR A 5 20.89 1.75 30.28
N GLN A 6 19.98 2.64 29.94
CA GLN A 6 18.81 2.96 30.75
C GLN A 6 17.59 2.91 29.85
N PRO A 7 16.61 2.00 30.09
CA PRO A 7 15.34 1.99 29.35
C PRO A 7 14.61 3.31 29.53
N GLN A 8 14.00 3.81 28.45
CA GLN A 8 13.16 5.01 28.44
C GLN A 8 11.73 4.66 28.05
N ASP A 9 10.84 5.59 28.28
CA ASP A 9 9.49 5.52 27.74
C ASP A 9 9.52 5.49 26.19
N ASP A 10 8.40 5.18 25.57
CA ASP A 10 8.25 5.12 24.12
C ASP A 10 9.20 4.14 23.39
N HIS A 11 9.55 3.04 24.06
CA HIS A 11 10.38 1.96 23.51
C HIS A 11 11.74 2.43 22.98
N GLN A 12 12.40 3.27 23.77
CA GLN A 12 13.73 3.80 23.50
C GLN A 12 14.74 3.35 24.57
N MET A 13 16.02 3.40 24.20
CA MET A 13 17.13 3.12 25.12
C MET A 13 18.06 4.32 25.19
N LYS A 14 18.25 4.84 26.39
CA LYS A 14 19.30 5.83 26.67
C LYS A 14 20.61 5.12 26.91
N VAL A 15 21.63 5.44 26.12
CA VAL A 15 22.94 4.84 26.18
C VAL A 15 23.96 5.93 26.51
N ILE A 16 24.65 5.77 27.62
CA ILE A 16 25.72 6.67 28.06
C ILE A 16 27.06 5.96 27.83
N ALA A 17 27.87 6.48 26.93
CA ALA A 17 29.18 5.97 26.60
C ALA A 17 30.24 6.89 27.16
N GLU A 18 31.11 6.36 28.05
CA GLU A 18 32.22 7.07 28.65
C GLU A 18 33.53 6.74 27.92
N PHE A 19 34.30 7.79 27.60
CA PHE A 19 35.59 7.70 26.90
C PHE A 19 36.69 8.38 27.71
N GLU A 20 37.90 7.91 27.56
CA GLU A 20 39.07 8.58 28.15
C GLU A 20 39.40 9.85 27.34
N SER A 21 39.88 10.89 28.03
CA SER A 21 40.24 12.18 27.38
C SER A 21 41.28 12.01 26.27
N ASN A 22 42.17 11.02 26.39
CA ASN A 22 43.15 10.68 25.36
C ASN A 22 42.52 10.18 24.03
N ASP A 23 41.31 9.67 24.06
CA ASP A 23 40.65 9.19 22.86
C ASP A 23 40.25 10.36 21.98
N LEU A 24 39.75 11.45 22.55
CA LEU A 24 39.37 12.66 21.81
C LEU A 24 40.56 13.32 21.09
N GLU A 25 41.76 13.27 21.70
CA GLU A 25 42.98 13.84 21.10
C GLU A 25 43.34 13.17 19.75
N LYS A 26 43.13 11.86 19.63
CA LYS A 26 43.33 11.14 18.35
C LYS A 26 42.42 11.65 17.28
N TYR A 27 41.13 11.93 17.61
CA TYR A 27 40.14 12.46 16.69
C TYR A 27 40.37 13.93 16.38
N LYS A 28 40.89 14.76 17.32
CA LYS A 28 41.29 16.15 17.04
C LYS A 28 42.36 16.22 15.94
N HIS A 29 43.33 15.32 15.95
CA HIS A 29 44.34 15.24 14.90
C HIS A 29 43.75 14.81 13.54
N GLN A 30 42.73 13.95 13.52
CA GLN A 30 42.03 13.55 12.29
C GLN A 30 41.16 14.70 11.76
N ALA A 31 40.41 15.37 12.61
CA ALA A 31 39.59 16.53 12.31
C ALA A 31 40.40 17.68 11.69
N ALA A 32 41.55 18.00 12.36
CA ALA A 32 42.46 19.01 11.83
C ALA A 32 42.90 18.70 10.39
N ARG A 33 43.26 17.45 10.10
CA ARG A 33 43.63 17.02 8.73
C ARG A 33 42.47 17.11 7.77
N LYS A 34 41.24 16.74 8.18
CA LYS A 34 40.00 16.79 7.36
C LYS A 34 39.70 18.24 7.04
N ILE A 35 39.71 19.15 8.01
CA ILE A 35 39.50 20.60 7.82
C ILE A 35 40.58 21.19 6.90
N ALA A 36 41.87 20.89 7.14
CA ALA A 36 42.97 21.38 6.32
C ALA A 36 42.96 20.85 4.88
N SER A 37 42.29 19.73 4.60
CA SER A 37 42.15 19.18 3.26
C SER A 37 41.05 19.91 2.47
N LYS A 38 40.00 20.36 3.13
CA LYS A 38 38.87 21.10 2.54
C LYS A 38 39.15 22.61 2.43
N GLY A 39 39.95 23.17 3.37
CA GLY A 39 40.25 24.58 3.46
C GLY A 39 41.59 24.98 2.83
N LYS A 40 41.77 26.30 2.54
CA LYS A 40 43.05 26.88 2.09
C LYS A 40 43.79 27.49 3.29
N ILE A 41 44.95 26.94 3.62
CA ILE A 41 45.83 27.51 4.62
C ILE A 41 47.01 28.18 3.90
N PRO A 42 47.23 29.49 4.05
CA PRO A 42 48.35 30.21 3.40
C PRO A 42 49.68 29.55 3.71
N GLY A 43 50.50 29.32 2.67
CA GLY A 43 51.81 28.70 2.80
C GLY A 43 51.86 27.17 2.82
N PHE A 44 50.73 26.47 2.82
CA PHE A 44 50.67 24.98 2.89
C PHE A 44 49.81 24.39 1.79
N ARG A 45 50.23 23.24 1.31
CA ARG A 45 49.39 22.41 0.40
C ARG A 45 48.21 21.83 1.21
N PRO A 46 47.01 21.74 0.62
CA PRO A 46 45.83 21.14 1.32
C PRO A 46 46.15 19.82 2.03
N GLY A 47 45.78 19.75 3.32
CA GLY A 47 46.00 18.59 4.18
C GLY A 47 47.44 18.36 4.67
N LYS A 48 48.40 19.31 4.43
CA LYS A 48 49.82 19.17 4.83
C LYS A 48 50.26 20.21 5.89
N ALA A 49 49.37 21.07 6.35
CA ALA A 49 49.70 21.97 7.44
C ALA A 49 49.88 21.22 8.78
N PRO A 50 50.86 21.63 9.60
CA PRO A 50 51.02 21.13 10.98
C PRO A 50 49.79 21.42 11.84
N TYR A 51 49.52 20.58 12.84
CA TYR A 51 48.36 20.71 13.73
C TYR A 51 48.24 22.12 14.35
N ASP A 52 49.35 22.62 14.93
CA ASP A 52 49.39 23.94 15.59
C ASP A 52 49.01 25.11 14.64
N VAL A 53 49.38 24.99 13.37
CA VAL A 53 48.99 25.98 12.33
C VAL A 53 47.54 25.93 12.04
N ILE A 54 46.95 24.69 11.95
CA ILE A 54 45.55 24.50 11.72
C ILE A 54 44.72 25.06 12.87
N VAL A 55 45.14 24.78 14.13
CA VAL A 55 44.52 25.33 15.34
C VAL A 55 44.50 26.85 15.33
N ARG A 56 45.63 27.48 14.94
CA ARG A 56 45.70 28.96 14.87
C ARG A 56 44.78 29.57 13.81
N VAL A 57 44.55 28.87 12.72
CA VAL A 57 43.74 29.38 11.61
C VAL A 57 42.24 29.18 11.83
N TYR A 58 41.85 28.00 12.34
CA TYR A 58 40.44 27.63 12.47
C TYR A 58 39.90 27.70 13.89
N GLY A 59 40.79 27.74 14.90
CA GLY A 59 40.46 27.74 16.30
C GLY A 59 40.28 26.30 16.85
N GLU A 60 40.58 26.13 18.11
CA GLU A 60 40.46 24.84 18.82
C GLU A 60 38.98 24.38 18.87
N PRO A 61 37.99 25.24 19.16
CA PRO A 61 36.56 24.80 19.20
C PRO A 61 36.08 24.14 17.92
N THR A 62 36.43 24.72 16.73
CA THR A 62 36.04 24.15 15.44
C THR A 62 36.64 22.76 15.19
N ILE A 63 37.92 22.55 15.64
CA ILE A 63 38.57 21.25 15.52
C ILE A 63 37.93 20.26 16.45
N GLU A 64 37.57 20.68 17.66
CA GLU A 64 36.93 19.83 18.66
C GLU A 64 35.52 19.40 18.20
N GLU A 65 34.70 20.31 17.62
CA GLU A 65 33.40 19.97 17.05
C GLU A 65 33.53 18.92 15.95
N GLU A 66 34.42 19.13 14.99
CA GLU A 66 34.67 18.15 13.91
C GLU A 66 35.23 16.82 14.47
N ALA A 67 36.07 16.89 15.54
CA ALA A 67 36.63 15.70 16.18
C ALA A 67 35.54 14.87 16.87
N ILE A 68 34.59 15.52 17.53
CA ILE A 68 33.42 14.88 18.15
C ILE A 68 32.58 14.23 17.09
N GLU A 69 32.31 14.91 15.96
CA GLU A 69 31.52 14.35 14.86
C GLU A 69 32.18 13.07 14.31
N ILE A 70 33.47 13.10 14.02
CA ILE A 70 34.23 11.94 13.55
C ILE A 70 34.21 10.81 14.59
N MET A 71 34.37 11.18 15.88
CA MET A 71 34.34 10.21 16.96
C MET A 71 33.00 9.53 17.12
N VAL A 72 31.91 10.28 17.01
CA VAL A 72 30.53 9.75 17.04
C VAL A 72 30.32 8.79 15.87
N GLU A 73 30.67 9.20 14.64
CA GLU A 73 30.54 8.33 13.44
C GLU A 73 31.30 6.99 13.60
N ASP A 74 32.53 7.02 14.18
CA ASP A 74 33.37 5.83 14.35
C ASP A 74 32.93 4.96 15.53
N GLN A 75 32.50 5.58 16.65
CA GLN A 75 32.20 4.85 17.87
C GLN A 75 30.76 4.39 17.99
N TYR A 76 29.77 5.08 17.32
CA TYR A 76 28.37 4.74 17.41
C TYR A 76 28.05 3.27 17.04
N PRO A 77 28.58 2.70 15.94
CA PRO A 77 28.37 1.28 15.63
C PRO A 77 28.93 0.34 16.73
N LYS A 78 30.10 0.68 17.31
CA LYS A 78 30.72 -0.12 18.38
C LYS A 78 29.93 -0.04 19.67
N ILE A 79 29.32 1.12 19.96
CA ILE A 79 28.43 1.29 21.12
C ILE A 79 27.19 0.39 20.96
N LEU A 80 26.59 0.34 19.76
CA LEU A 80 25.45 -0.53 19.48
C LEU A 80 25.81 -2.02 19.66
N ASP A 81 26.97 -2.45 19.10
CA ASP A 81 27.44 -3.83 19.18
C ASP A 81 27.71 -4.25 20.63
N GLU A 82 28.40 -3.40 21.42
CA GLU A 82 28.74 -3.68 22.81
C GLU A 82 27.49 -3.67 23.71
N ALA A 83 26.55 -2.74 23.46
CA ALA A 83 25.28 -2.68 24.15
C ALA A 83 24.28 -3.76 23.67
N LYS A 84 24.57 -4.48 22.58
CA LYS A 84 23.69 -5.47 21.94
C LYS A 84 22.32 -4.90 21.59
N ILE A 85 22.30 -3.70 21.06
CA ILE A 85 21.08 -2.99 20.67
C ILE A 85 20.97 -3.03 19.15
N ASN A 86 19.81 -3.51 18.66
CA ASN A 86 19.40 -3.37 17.27
C ASN A 86 18.47 -2.15 17.16
N PRO A 87 18.91 -1.04 16.57
CA PRO A 87 18.13 0.16 16.48
C PRO A 87 17.10 0.08 15.34
N ALA A 88 15.88 0.57 15.56
CA ALA A 88 14.87 0.74 14.51
C ALA A 88 15.20 1.90 13.55
N ALA A 89 15.89 2.91 14.07
CA ALA A 89 16.34 4.08 13.33
C ALA A 89 17.65 4.61 13.97
N PRO A 90 18.40 5.48 13.28
CA PRO A 90 19.59 6.12 13.87
C PRO A 90 19.27 6.79 15.20
N GLY A 91 20.10 6.53 16.23
CA GLY A 91 19.95 7.17 17.52
C GLY A 91 20.30 8.66 17.46
N ILE A 92 19.73 9.41 18.36
CA ILE A 92 19.97 10.85 18.51
C ILE A 92 21.03 11.05 19.62
N LEU A 93 22.05 11.84 19.34
CA LEU A 93 22.98 12.32 20.34
C LEU A 93 22.32 13.44 21.17
N GLU A 94 21.85 13.10 22.37
CA GLU A 94 21.10 14.01 23.23
C GLU A 94 22.01 14.99 23.97
N ASN A 95 23.16 14.50 24.46
CA ASN A 95 24.08 15.33 25.26
C ASN A 95 25.51 14.89 25.06
N ILE A 96 26.42 15.85 25.17
CA ILE A 96 27.86 15.68 25.20
C ILE A 96 28.38 16.33 26.49
N ASP A 97 28.82 15.51 27.44
CA ASP A 97 29.51 16.02 28.65
C ASP A 97 31.03 15.97 28.42
N LYS A 98 31.64 17.15 28.28
CA LYS A 98 33.06 17.34 28.00
C LYS A 98 33.94 17.23 29.28
N GLY A 99 33.42 16.57 30.31
CA GLY A 99 34.20 16.27 31.54
C GLY A 99 35.30 15.24 31.33
N ASP A 100 35.96 14.86 32.43
CA ASP A 100 36.88 13.74 32.46
C ASP A 100 36.30 12.66 33.39
N PRO A 101 35.71 11.57 32.84
CA PRO A 101 35.72 11.13 31.44
C PRO A 101 34.74 11.90 30.53
N LEU A 102 35.05 11.94 29.22
CA LEU A 102 34.14 12.42 28.18
C LEU A 102 32.93 11.48 28.05
N LYS A 103 31.69 12.03 28.04
CA LYS A 103 30.48 11.19 27.95
C LYS A 103 29.59 11.61 26.78
N PHE A 104 29.17 10.63 26.00
CA PHE A 104 28.15 10.79 25.00
C PHE A 104 26.88 10.10 25.45
N THR A 105 25.76 10.83 25.37
CA THR A 105 24.45 10.31 25.72
C THR A 105 23.62 10.19 24.44
N PHE A 106 23.29 8.96 24.08
CA PHE A 106 22.45 8.67 22.92
C PHE A 106 21.06 8.23 23.38
N VAL A 107 20.05 8.64 22.65
CA VAL A 107 18.70 8.06 22.73
C VAL A 107 18.48 7.23 21.46
N ILE A 108 18.35 5.94 21.64
CA ILE A 108 18.29 4.95 20.54
C ILE A 108 16.90 4.35 20.49
N PRO A 109 16.16 4.52 19.36
CA PRO A 109 14.89 3.86 19.18
C PRO A 109 15.11 2.35 18.97
N LEU A 110 14.40 1.52 19.75
CA LEU A 110 14.52 0.07 19.68
C LEU A 110 13.65 -0.51 18.57
N GLU A 111 14.04 -1.68 18.04
CA GLU A 111 13.17 -2.43 17.13
C GLU A 111 11.80 -2.69 17.78
N PRO A 112 10.70 -2.63 17.00
CA PRO A 112 9.38 -2.93 17.51
C PRO A 112 9.31 -4.33 18.14
N GLU A 113 8.71 -4.42 19.31
CA GLU A 113 8.46 -5.66 20.02
C GLU A 113 6.96 -5.99 20.00
N VAL A 114 6.63 -7.19 19.57
CA VAL A 114 5.26 -7.67 19.52
C VAL A 114 5.13 -9.00 20.27
N ASP A 115 4.21 -9.01 21.21
CA ASP A 115 3.71 -10.23 21.85
C ASP A 115 2.25 -10.44 21.41
N LEU A 116 1.99 -11.54 20.67
CA LEU A 116 0.65 -11.84 20.15
C LEU A 116 -0.32 -12.33 21.24
N GLY A 117 0.16 -12.59 22.46
CA GLY A 117 -0.64 -13.16 23.52
C GLY A 117 -1.28 -14.50 23.12
N ASP A 118 -2.46 -14.78 23.64
CA ASP A 118 -3.19 -16.01 23.29
C ASP A 118 -3.98 -15.88 21.99
N TYR A 119 -3.27 -15.71 20.86
CA TYR A 119 -3.88 -15.59 19.54
C TYR A 119 -4.55 -16.89 19.07
N LYS A 120 -4.12 -18.06 19.59
CA LYS A 120 -4.71 -19.37 19.25
C LYS A 120 -6.11 -19.55 19.78
N SER A 121 -6.52 -18.76 20.76
CA SER A 121 -7.90 -18.73 21.28
C SER A 121 -8.85 -17.86 20.46
N LEU A 122 -8.39 -17.20 19.39
CA LEU A 122 -9.25 -16.44 18.49
C LEU A 122 -10.28 -17.37 17.85
N LYS A 123 -11.57 -16.98 17.90
CA LYS A 123 -12.67 -17.72 17.28
C LYS A 123 -13.57 -16.79 16.52
N LYS A 124 -13.67 -17.03 15.22
CA LYS A 124 -14.60 -16.31 14.33
C LYS A 124 -15.08 -17.25 13.23
N LYS A 125 -16.40 -17.42 13.10
CA LYS A 125 -16.97 -18.25 12.05
C LYS A 125 -16.77 -17.60 10.68
N TYR A 126 -16.36 -18.41 9.71
CA TYR A 126 -16.33 -17.98 8.31
C TYR A 126 -17.64 -18.45 7.65
N THR A 127 -18.48 -17.50 7.25
CA THR A 127 -19.80 -17.79 6.67
C THR A 127 -19.99 -16.92 5.42
N LEU A 128 -19.42 -17.38 4.31
CA LEU A 128 -19.65 -16.78 3.00
C LEU A 128 -21.05 -17.12 2.53
N LYS A 129 -21.87 -16.11 2.23
CA LYS A 129 -23.18 -16.30 1.63
C LYS A 129 -23.01 -16.52 0.13
N PRO A 130 -23.68 -17.53 -0.43
CA PRO A 130 -23.68 -17.71 -1.89
C PRO A 130 -24.39 -16.53 -2.56
N VAL A 131 -24.00 -16.21 -3.79
CA VAL A 131 -24.66 -15.21 -4.60
C VAL A 131 -26.11 -15.64 -4.86
N SER A 132 -27.05 -14.75 -4.64
CA SER A 132 -28.47 -15.05 -4.84
C SER A 132 -28.85 -15.00 -6.32
N THR A 133 -29.87 -15.78 -6.70
CA THR A 133 -30.42 -15.72 -8.06
C THR A 133 -30.88 -14.30 -8.44
N LYS A 134 -31.37 -13.54 -7.44
CA LYS A 134 -31.80 -12.16 -7.63
C LYS A 134 -30.66 -11.24 -8.04
N GLU A 135 -29.50 -11.36 -7.40
CA GLU A 135 -28.29 -10.57 -7.73
C GLU A 135 -27.78 -10.90 -9.13
N ILE A 136 -27.84 -12.19 -9.52
CA ILE A 136 -27.47 -12.62 -10.88
C ILE A 136 -28.42 -11.99 -11.92
N GLU A 137 -29.73 -12.05 -11.72
CA GLU A 137 -30.70 -11.45 -12.63
C GLU A 137 -30.56 -9.92 -12.71
N GLN A 138 -30.35 -9.25 -11.57
CA GLN A 138 -30.08 -7.82 -11.53
C GLN A 138 -28.81 -7.45 -12.33
N PHE A 139 -27.76 -8.23 -12.22
CA PHE A 139 -26.53 -8.02 -13.00
C PHE A 139 -26.81 -8.20 -14.51
N ILE A 140 -27.55 -9.26 -14.89
CA ILE A 140 -27.93 -9.51 -16.27
C ILE A 140 -28.80 -8.36 -16.81
N ASP A 141 -29.73 -7.85 -16.01
CA ASP A 141 -30.57 -6.72 -16.43
C ASP A 141 -29.76 -5.44 -16.60
N ARG A 142 -28.80 -5.15 -15.71
CA ARG A 142 -27.84 -4.05 -15.91
C ARG A 142 -27.03 -4.20 -17.18
N LEU A 143 -26.53 -5.41 -17.42
CA LEU A 143 -25.77 -5.70 -18.63
C LEU A 143 -26.63 -5.49 -19.88
N LYS A 144 -27.88 -5.94 -19.89
CA LYS A 144 -28.81 -5.70 -20.99
C LYS A 144 -29.09 -4.21 -21.18
N LYS A 145 -29.25 -3.43 -20.10
CA LYS A 145 -29.44 -1.98 -20.15
C LYS A 145 -28.23 -1.26 -20.78
N SER A 146 -27.01 -1.68 -20.48
CA SER A 146 -25.80 -1.08 -21.07
C SER A 146 -25.67 -1.33 -22.59
N TYR A 147 -26.32 -2.37 -23.10
CA TYR A 147 -26.39 -2.69 -24.54
C TYR A 147 -27.75 -2.35 -25.16
N ALA A 148 -28.61 -1.59 -24.45
CA ALA A 148 -29.90 -1.20 -24.95
C ALA A 148 -29.79 -0.24 -26.14
N THR A 149 -30.67 -0.40 -27.12
CA THR A 149 -30.78 0.54 -28.22
C THR A 149 -31.83 1.61 -27.89
N ALA A 150 -31.46 2.89 -28.01
CA ALA A 150 -32.30 4.02 -27.70
C ALA A 150 -32.85 4.64 -28.98
N GLU A 151 -34.15 4.50 -29.24
CA GLU A 151 -34.84 5.05 -30.41
C GLU A 151 -35.70 6.26 -30.02
N PRO A 152 -35.60 7.40 -30.72
CA PRO A 152 -36.47 8.56 -30.48
C PRO A 152 -37.93 8.21 -30.66
N VAL A 153 -38.79 8.68 -29.76
CA VAL A 153 -40.25 8.44 -29.85
C VAL A 153 -41.01 9.74 -29.65
N ASP A 154 -42.00 9.97 -30.53
CA ASP A 154 -42.90 11.14 -30.43
C ASP A 154 -44.18 10.77 -29.63
N ARG A 155 -43.96 10.48 -28.34
CA ARG A 155 -45.03 10.19 -27.39
C ARG A 155 -44.60 10.60 -25.97
N ALA A 156 -45.56 10.66 -25.07
CA ALA A 156 -45.29 10.87 -23.66
C ALA A 156 -44.41 9.74 -23.08
N ALA A 157 -43.49 10.11 -22.23
CA ALA A 157 -42.55 9.23 -21.59
C ALA A 157 -43.22 8.20 -20.68
N LYS A 158 -42.78 6.94 -20.73
CA LYS A 158 -43.30 5.80 -19.97
C LYS A 158 -42.21 5.14 -19.19
N ASP A 159 -42.58 4.18 -18.34
CA ASP A 159 -41.61 3.33 -17.62
C ASP A 159 -40.70 2.61 -18.62
N GLY A 160 -39.40 2.61 -18.31
CA GLY A 160 -38.37 2.05 -19.18
C GLY A 160 -37.84 2.99 -20.26
N ASP A 161 -38.41 4.18 -20.46
CA ASP A 161 -37.89 5.15 -21.43
C ASP A 161 -36.68 5.93 -20.84
N LEU A 162 -35.75 6.28 -21.72
CA LEU A 162 -34.62 7.16 -21.44
C LEU A 162 -35.01 8.60 -21.80
N VAL A 163 -35.03 9.46 -20.81
CA VAL A 163 -35.39 10.88 -20.97
C VAL A 163 -34.17 11.75 -20.80
N TYR A 164 -33.91 12.59 -21.78
CA TYR A 164 -32.89 13.63 -21.74
C TYR A 164 -33.54 14.91 -21.25
N VAL A 165 -33.02 15.45 -20.18
CA VAL A 165 -33.53 16.67 -19.55
C VAL A 165 -32.43 17.69 -19.31
N LYS A 166 -32.82 18.98 -19.38
CA LYS A 166 -32.06 20.06 -18.76
C LYS A 166 -32.65 20.36 -17.40
N LEU A 167 -31.79 20.43 -16.41
CA LEU A 167 -32.16 20.59 -15.01
C LEU A 167 -31.59 21.88 -14.45
N ASP A 168 -32.46 22.78 -14.00
CA ASP A 168 -32.14 23.89 -13.13
C ASP A 168 -32.58 23.56 -11.70
N ALA A 169 -31.76 23.87 -10.71
CA ALA A 169 -32.12 23.64 -9.32
C ALA A 169 -31.85 24.90 -8.49
N THR A 170 -32.89 25.36 -7.79
CA THR A 170 -32.82 26.56 -6.94
C THR A 170 -33.28 26.22 -5.54
N MET A 171 -32.59 26.76 -4.55
CA MET A 171 -32.95 26.62 -3.14
C MET A 171 -34.13 27.56 -2.81
N VAL A 172 -35.20 26.99 -2.25
CA VAL A 172 -36.44 27.77 -1.95
C VAL A 172 -36.17 28.81 -0.85
N ASN A 173 -35.43 28.46 0.19
CA ASN A 173 -35.11 29.34 1.30
C ASN A 173 -33.61 29.31 1.61
N PRO A 174 -32.75 30.02 0.85
CA PRO A 174 -31.33 30.05 1.13
C PRO A 174 -31.05 30.74 2.46
N THR A 175 -30.22 30.15 3.29
CA THR A 175 -29.83 30.67 4.63
C THR A 175 -28.33 30.95 4.66
N GLY A 176 -27.95 32.15 5.16
CA GLY A 176 -26.54 32.53 5.32
C GLY A 176 -25.82 32.72 3.98
N ASP A 177 -24.66 32.09 3.82
CA ASP A 177 -23.82 32.18 2.60
C ASP A 177 -24.23 31.21 1.49
N ASP A 178 -25.40 30.57 1.59
CA ASP A 178 -25.86 29.62 0.59
C ASP A 178 -26.21 30.32 -0.73
N LYS A 179 -25.69 29.76 -1.83
CA LYS A 179 -26.07 30.22 -3.17
C LYS A 179 -27.50 29.73 -3.47
N ALA A 180 -28.36 30.62 -3.89
CA ALA A 180 -29.74 30.28 -4.28
C ALA A 180 -29.76 29.31 -5.48
N GLU A 181 -28.83 29.45 -6.43
CA GLU A 181 -28.69 28.59 -7.61
C GLU A 181 -27.76 27.41 -7.26
N VAL A 182 -28.32 26.19 -7.32
CA VAL A 182 -27.59 24.93 -7.04
C VAL A 182 -27.08 24.30 -8.33
N LEU A 183 -27.94 24.28 -9.38
CA LEU A 183 -27.61 23.78 -10.73
C LEU A 183 -28.19 24.72 -11.76
N LYS A 184 -27.51 24.85 -12.90
CA LYS A 184 -27.96 25.65 -14.04
C LYS A 184 -27.75 24.90 -15.34
N GLU A 185 -28.85 24.77 -16.11
CA GLU A 185 -28.87 24.09 -17.41
C GLU A 185 -28.10 22.78 -17.47
N SER A 186 -28.12 22.01 -16.36
CA SER A 186 -27.33 20.78 -16.25
C SER A 186 -28.00 19.68 -17.06
N PRO A 187 -27.31 19.09 -18.06
CA PRO A 187 -27.85 17.98 -18.82
C PRO A 187 -27.90 16.73 -17.96
N LEU A 188 -29.02 16.06 -17.96
CA LEU A 188 -29.23 14.82 -17.22
C LEU A 188 -29.95 13.80 -18.10
N GLN A 189 -29.55 12.53 -17.95
CA GLN A 189 -30.20 11.39 -18.58
C GLN A 189 -30.82 10.54 -17.47
N VAL A 190 -32.11 10.25 -17.61
CA VAL A 190 -32.85 9.51 -16.58
C VAL A 190 -33.66 8.39 -17.27
N VAL A 191 -33.52 7.17 -16.77
CA VAL A 191 -34.37 6.05 -17.13
C VAL A 191 -35.55 6.04 -16.17
N ILE A 192 -36.77 6.14 -16.71
CA ILE A 192 -37.98 6.16 -15.88
C ILE A 192 -38.23 4.77 -15.29
N GLY A 193 -38.50 4.72 -13.97
CA GLY A 193 -38.78 3.47 -13.27
C GLY A 193 -37.52 2.62 -12.99
N GLU A 194 -36.32 3.25 -12.99
CA GLU A 194 -35.12 2.58 -12.58
C GLU A 194 -35.20 2.18 -11.09
N THR A 195 -34.96 0.91 -10.81
CA THR A 195 -35.08 0.33 -9.47
C THR A 195 -33.78 -0.29 -8.96
N ASP A 196 -32.71 -0.18 -9.75
CA ASP A 196 -31.41 -0.74 -9.35
C ASP A 196 -30.78 0.11 -8.25
N PRO A 197 -30.54 -0.44 -7.04
CA PRO A 197 -29.95 0.31 -5.93
C PRO A 197 -28.49 0.72 -6.16
N GLU A 198 -27.81 0.13 -7.13
CA GLU A 198 -26.42 0.51 -7.48
C GLU A 198 -26.38 1.70 -8.46
N VAL A 199 -27.50 2.04 -9.10
CA VAL A 199 -27.61 3.24 -9.93
C VAL A 199 -27.87 4.44 -9.04
N VAL A 200 -26.96 5.42 -9.08
CA VAL A 200 -27.13 6.67 -8.32
C VAL A 200 -28.31 7.43 -8.89
N ASP A 201 -29.39 7.48 -8.13
CA ASP A 201 -30.63 8.16 -8.50
C ASP A 201 -30.45 9.68 -8.24
N PHE A 202 -29.91 10.37 -9.26
CA PHE A 202 -29.70 11.82 -9.22
C PHE A 202 -30.88 12.53 -9.90
N PRO A 203 -31.36 13.63 -9.34
CA PRO A 203 -30.89 14.39 -8.16
C PRO A 203 -31.34 13.82 -6.81
N TYR A 204 -32.34 12.94 -6.78
CA TYR A 204 -32.83 12.25 -5.60
C TYR A 204 -33.57 10.96 -5.99
N PRO A 205 -33.71 9.98 -5.08
CA PRO A 205 -34.41 8.73 -5.34
C PRO A 205 -35.85 8.93 -5.82
N GLY A 206 -36.21 8.28 -6.93
CA GLY A 206 -37.55 8.40 -7.53
C GLY A 206 -37.76 9.66 -8.36
N PHE A 207 -36.71 10.41 -8.69
CA PHE A 207 -36.83 11.58 -9.57
C PHE A 207 -37.46 11.23 -10.94
N GLY A 208 -37.06 10.10 -11.53
CA GLY A 208 -37.57 9.62 -12.82
C GLY A 208 -39.09 9.48 -12.90
N GLU A 209 -39.75 9.10 -11.81
CA GLU A 209 -41.20 8.98 -11.72
C GLU A 209 -41.91 10.30 -12.01
N ASN A 210 -41.28 11.43 -11.69
CA ASN A 210 -41.85 12.76 -11.96
C ASN A 210 -41.78 13.15 -13.43
N LEU A 211 -40.99 12.44 -14.23
CA LEU A 211 -40.87 12.67 -15.70
C LEU A 211 -41.87 11.87 -16.51
N LYS A 212 -42.57 10.92 -15.89
CA LYS A 212 -43.57 10.10 -16.55
C LYS A 212 -44.70 10.94 -17.06
N GLY A 213 -45.06 10.72 -18.32
CA GLY A 213 -46.15 11.43 -19.01
C GLY A 213 -45.73 12.74 -19.68
N LEU A 214 -44.49 13.20 -19.51
CA LEU A 214 -43.95 14.38 -20.19
C LEU A 214 -43.55 14.04 -21.63
N LYS A 215 -43.70 15.02 -22.54
CA LYS A 215 -43.26 14.96 -23.93
C LYS A 215 -42.06 15.82 -24.19
N ASP A 216 -41.48 15.69 -25.37
CA ASP A 216 -40.41 16.56 -25.84
C ASP A 216 -40.80 18.04 -25.72
N ASN A 217 -39.85 18.86 -25.24
CA ASN A 217 -39.99 20.29 -24.97
C ASN A 217 -40.97 20.69 -23.86
N GLU A 218 -41.53 19.75 -23.12
CA GLU A 218 -42.36 20.07 -21.95
C GLU A 218 -41.48 20.40 -20.74
N GLU A 219 -42.00 21.33 -19.92
CA GLU A 219 -41.32 21.80 -18.71
C GLU A 219 -42.16 21.48 -17.48
N LYS A 220 -41.50 21.10 -16.38
CA LYS A 220 -42.14 20.80 -15.10
C LYS A 220 -41.31 21.33 -13.94
N LYS A 221 -41.99 21.89 -12.95
CA LYS A 221 -41.38 22.26 -11.67
C LYS A 221 -41.68 21.20 -10.63
N ILE A 222 -40.64 20.80 -9.93
CA ILE A 222 -40.70 19.73 -8.93
C ILE A 222 -40.02 20.26 -7.65
N LYS A 223 -40.68 20.14 -6.51
CA LYS A 223 -40.11 20.48 -5.23
C LYS A 223 -39.73 19.22 -4.48
N TYR A 224 -38.52 19.20 -3.91
CA TYR A 224 -38.04 18.09 -3.11
C TYR A 224 -37.31 18.60 -1.88
N THR A 225 -37.60 18.00 -0.72
CA THR A 225 -36.90 18.29 0.52
C THR A 225 -35.93 17.17 0.81
N TYR A 226 -34.63 17.49 0.84
CA TYR A 226 -33.62 16.50 1.14
C TYR A 226 -33.68 16.08 2.62
N PRO A 227 -33.63 14.78 2.92
CA PRO A 227 -33.56 14.29 4.29
C PRO A 227 -32.25 14.72 4.98
N THR A 228 -32.25 14.75 6.32
CA THR A 228 -31.10 15.17 7.13
C THR A 228 -29.91 14.21 7.06
N ASP A 229 -30.13 12.98 6.64
CA ASP A 229 -29.16 11.92 6.41
C ASP A 229 -28.77 11.75 4.93
N SER A 230 -29.16 12.69 4.08
CA SER A 230 -28.82 12.66 2.64
C SER A 230 -27.32 12.59 2.41
N ASN A 231 -26.91 11.88 1.35
CA ASN A 231 -25.52 11.85 0.87
C ASN A 231 -25.01 13.19 0.33
N TYR A 232 -25.92 14.14 0.06
CA TYR A 232 -25.59 15.50 -0.37
C TYR A 232 -25.51 16.47 0.81
N ASP A 233 -24.35 16.55 1.46
CA ASP A 233 -24.11 17.33 2.69
C ASP A 233 -24.64 18.78 2.62
N LYS A 234 -24.44 19.45 1.49
CA LYS A 234 -24.85 20.85 1.28
C LYS A 234 -26.36 21.03 1.14
N LEU A 235 -27.09 19.96 0.87
CA LEU A 235 -28.53 19.98 0.62
C LEU A 235 -29.35 19.36 1.76
N ARG A 236 -28.71 18.78 2.78
CA ARG A 236 -29.38 18.16 3.94
C ARG A 236 -30.39 19.10 4.58
N GLY A 237 -31.64 18.63 4.72
CA GLY A 237 -32.72 19.37 5.33
C GLY A 237 -33.24 20.59 4.53
N LYS A 238 -32.73 20.80 3.31
CA LYS A 238 -33.12 21.95 2.47
C LYS A 238 -34.15 21.56 1.44
N GLU A 239 -35.07 22.50 1.14
CA GLU A 239 -36.06 22.37 0.08
C GLU A 239 -35.51 22.97 -1.21
N ILE A 240 -35.46 22.16 -2.29
CA ILE A 240 -34.97 22.54 -3.62
C ILE A 240 -36.12 22.50 -4.62
N GLU A 241 -36.26 23.56 -5.39
CA GLU A 241 -37.15 23.59 -6.58
C GLU A 241 -36.34 23.25 -7.82
N PHE A 242 -36.70 22.15 -8.47
CA PHE A 242 -36.14 21.70 -9.72
C PHE A 242 -37.04 22.17 -10.87
N HIS A 243 -36.48 22.88 -11.84
CA HIS A 243 -37.09 23.20 -13.10
C HIS A 243 -36.50 22.26 -14.16
N VAL A 244 -37.32 21.36 -14.65
CA VAL A 244 -36.95 20.31 -15.60
C VAL A 244 -37.51 20.63 -16.93
N LYS A 245 -36.67 20.66 -17.95
CA LYS A 245 -37.04 20.76 -19.34
C LYS A 245 -36.68 19.49 -20.09
N VAL A 246 -37.67 18.80 -20.64
CA VAL A 246 -37.44 17.60 -21.44
C VAL A 246 -36.88 18.00 -22.80
N GLU A 247 -35.73 17.48 -23.19
CA GLU A 247 -35.15 17.72 -24.51
C GLU A 247 -35.53 16.63 -25.51
N ASN A 248 -35.55 15.37 -25.06
CA ASN A 248 -35.84 14.24 -25.93
C ASN A 248 -36.30 13.04 -25.11
N VAL A 249 -37.25 12.29 -25.63
CA VAL A 249 -37.70 11.00 -25.09
C VAL A 249 -37.28 9.89 -26.04
N LYS A 250 -36.56 8.87 -25.51
CA LYS A 250 -36.16 7.70 -26.28
C LYS A 250 -36.70 6.43 -25.62
N SER A 251 -37.26 5.55 -26.43
CA SER A 251 -37.63 4.21 -25.98
C SER A 251 -36.36 3.34 -25.91
N LEU A 252 -36.14 2.68 -24.79
CA LEU A 252 -35.07 1.70 -24.66
C LEU A 252 -35.56 0.31 -25.03
N THR A 253 -34.96 -0.25 -26.08
CA THR A 253 -35.19 -1.64 -26.48
C THR A 253 -34.05 -2.47 -25.88
N LEU A 254 -34.37 -3.29 -24.87
CA LEU A 254 -33.43 -4.18 -24.24
C LEU A 254 -33.20 -5.40 -25.14
N PRO A 255 -31.96 -5.82 -25.37
CA PRO A 255 -31.62 -7.05 -26.07
C PRO A 255 -32.14 -8.27 -25.28
N GLU A 256 -32.55 -9.32 -26.00
CA GLU A 256 -32.84 -10.60 -25.38
C GLU A 256 -31.55 -11.28 -24.93
N PHE A 257 -31.57 -11.94 -23.77
CA PHE A 257 -30.44 -12.70 -23.28
C PHE A 257 -30.34 -14.04 -24.02
N ASN A 258 -29.70 -14.01 -25.19
CA ASN A 258 -29.51 -15.14 -26.09
C ASN A 258 -28.06 -15.24 -26.59
N ASP A 259 -27.80 -16.22 -27.45
CA ASP A 259 -26.44 -16.48 -27.94
C ASP A 259 -25.89 -15.30 -28.77
N ALA A 260 -26.75 -14.59 -29.53
CA ALA A 260 -26.32 -13.40 -30.26
C ALA A 260 -25.90 -12.27 -29.31
N PHE A 261 -26.60 -12.09 -28.21
CA PHE A 261 -26.24 -11.14 -27.17
C PHE A 261 -24.92 -11.52 -26.50
N ALA A 262 -24.72 -12.81 -26.18
CA ALA A 262 -23.50 -13.31 -25.62
C ALA A 262 -22.25 -13.00 -26.49
N GLN A 263 -22.39 -13.15 -27.81
CA GLN A 263 -21.34 -12.79 -28.78
C GLN A 263 -21.12 -11.27 -28.88
N THR A 264 -22.14 -10.47 -28.61
CA THR A 264 -22.04 -9.00 -28.63
C THR A 264 -21.31 -8.49 -27.36
N VAL A 265 -21.55 -9.11 -26.22
CA VAL A 265 -20.91 -8.75 -24.93
C VAL A 265 -19.43 -9.13 -24.90
N GLY A 266 -19.08 -10.27 -25.52
CA GLY A 266 -17.71 -10.78 -25.57
C GLY A 266 -17.63 -12.03 -26.44
N GLU A 267 -16.46 -12.70 -26.42
CA GLU A 267 -16.23 -13.94 -27.21
C GLU A 267 -16.83 -15.18 -26.50
N PHE A 268 -18.11 -15.10 -26.10
CA PHE A 268 -18.81 -16.22 -25.47
C PHE A 268 -19.51 -17.08 -26.52
N GLU A 269 -19.40 -18.40 -26.40
CA GLU A 269 -20.01 -19.35 -27.35
C GLU A 269 -21.55 -19.28 -27.36
N ASN A 270 -22.17 -19.09 -26.19
CA ASN A 270 -23.61 -19.02 -26.01
C ASN A 270 -23.99 -18.29 -24.71
N ALA A 271 -25.30 -18.03 -24.55
CA ALA A 271 -25.85 -17.35 -23.39
C ALA A 271 -25.57 -18.09 -22.05
N GLU A 272 -25.48 -19.42 -22.06
CA GLU A 272 -25.19 -20.21 -20.87
C GLU A 272 -23.75 -19.96 -20.39
N LYS A 273 -22.78 -19.91 -21.31
CA LYS A 273 -21.37 -19.57 -20.98
C LYS A 273 -21.21 -18.14 -20.47
N LEU A 274 -21.94 -17.20 -21.02
CA LEU A 274 -21.99 -15.84 -20.50
C LEU A 274 -22.55 -15.83 -19.06
N ARG A 275 -23.66 -16.58 -18.80
CA ARG A 275 -24.26 -16.68 -17.47
C ARG A 275 -23.29 -17.33 -16.47
N GLU A 276 -22.63 -18.42 -16.84
CA GLU A 276 -21.59 -19.05 -16.01
C GLU A 276 -20.48 -18.06 -15.64
N SER A 277 -20.00 -17.29 -16.60
CA SER A 277 -18.98 -16.26 -16.39
C SER A 277 -19.45 -15.16 -15.44
N ILE A 278 -20.69 -14.68 -15.60
CA ILE A 278 -21.31 -13.69 -14.70
C ILE A 278 -21.38 -14.24 -13.25
N VAL A 279 -21.87 -15.48 -13.10
CA VAL A 279 -21.96 -16.13 -11.77
C VAL A 279 -20.58 -16.20 -11.14
N GLN A 280 -19.59 -16.69 -11.87
CA GLN A 280 -18.21 -16.77 -11.40
C GLN A 280 -17.63 -15.41 -10.98
N GLN A 281 -17.89 -14.38 -11.77
CA GLN A 281 -17.44 -13.01 -11.46
C GLN A 281 -18.10 -12.48 -10.19
N LEU A 282 -19.41 -12.66 -10.04
CA LEU A 282 -20.14 -12.24 -8.85
C LEU A 282 -19.69 -13.03 -7.59
N GLU A 283 -19.50 -14.34 -7.71
CA GLU A 283 -18.97 -15.17 -6.62
C GLU A 283 -17.58 -14.73 -6.19
N ASN A 284 -16.69 -14.47 -7.16
CA ASN A 284 -15.33 -14.00 -6.87
C ASN A 284 -15.36 -12.61 -6.19
N ARG A 285 -16.20 -11.70 -6.68
CA ARG A 285 -16.38 -10.37 -6.09
C ARG A 285 -16.92 -10.46 -4.66
N THR A 286 -18.03 -11.16 -4.47
CA THR A 286 -18.65 -11.34 -3.15
C THR A 286 -17.69 -12.01 -2.15
N LYS A 287 -16.93 -13.00 -2.63
CA LYS A 287 -15.90 -13.65 -1.82
C LYS A 287 -14.79 -12.68 -1.44
N ALA A 288 -14.28 -11.89 -2.39
CA ALA A 288 -13.20 -10.94 -2.12
C ALA A 288 -13.65 -9.85 -1.12
N GLU A 289 -14.84 -9.27 -1.30
CA GLU A 289 -15.42 -8.27 -0.39
C GLU A 289 -15.65 -8.85 1.02
N TYR A 290 -16.19 -10.06 1.10
CA TYR A 290 -16.39 -10.75 2.37
C TYR A 290 -15.06 -11.09 3.06
N GLU A 291 -14.08 -11.64 2.31
CA GLU A 291 -12.77 -12.00 2.85
C GLU A 291 -12.00 -10.76 3.32
N GLN A 292 -12.07 -9.65 2.62
CA GLN A 292 -11.46 -8.39 3.05
C GLN A 292 -12.02 -7.97 4.42
N THR A 293 -13.34 -7.86 4.55
CA THR A 293 -13.99 -7.49 5.81
C THR A 293 -13.69 -8.50 6.92
N TYR A 294 -13.75 -9.79 6.61
CA TYR A 294 -13.48 -10.87 7.55
C TYR A 294 -12.06 -10.83 8.09
N PHE A 295 -11.07 -10.61 7.22
CA PHE A 295 -9.66 -10.52 7.62
C PHE A 295 -9.38 -9.23 8.38
N ASP A 296 -9.96 -8.09 7.99
CA ASP A 296 -9.79 -6.84 8.71
C ASP A 296 -10.30 -6.97 10.16
N GLU A 297 -11.48 -7.58 10.37
CA GLU A 297 -11.99 -7.85 11.70
C GLU A 297 -11.13 -8.86 12.48
N LEU A 298 -10.58 -9.90 11.84
CA LEU A 298 -9.67 -10.85 12.48
C LEU A 298 -8.38 -10.17 12.94
N ILE A 299 -7.81 -9.31 12.11
CA ILE A 299 -6.60 -8.56 12.45
C ILE A 299 -6.87 -7.59 13.60
N GLU A 300 -8.02 -6.91 13.61
CA GLU A 300 -8.42 -6.07 14.74
C GLU A 300 -8.58 -6.87 16.05
N MET A 301 -9.13 -8.08 15.96
CA MET A 301 -9.19 -8.97 17.13
C MET A 301 -7.79 -9.40 17.60
N LEU A 302 -6.87 -9.63 16.67
CA LEU A 302 -5.49 -10.00 16.96
C LEU A 302 -4.74 -8.82 17.63
N ILE A 303 -4.84 -7.62 17.05
CA ILE A 303 -4.24 -6.39 17.60
C ILE A 303 -4.73 -6.13 19.02
N LYS A 304 -6.04 -6.30 19.29
CA LYS A 304 -6.60 -6.11 20.63
C LYS A 304 -6.05 -7.08 21.69
N LYS A 305 -5.58 -8.26 21.29
CA LYS A 305 -4.95 -9.24 22.17
C LYS A 305 -3.44 -9.07 22.29
N ALA A 306 -2.83 -8.50 21.28
CA ALA A 306 -1.40 -8.30 21.23
C ALA A 306 -0.95 -7.14 22.12
N THR A 307 0.27 -7.25 22.64
CA THR A 307 0.99 -6.13 23.24
C THR A 307 2.05 -5.68 22.25
N ILE A 308 1.92 -4.45 21.76
CA ILE A 308 2.78 -3.89 20.72
C ILE A 308 3.53 -2.70 21.32
N LYS A 309 4.85 -2.70 21.20
CA LYS A 309 5.73 -1.61 21.63
C LYS A 309 6.57 -1.19 20.43
N TYR A 310 6.57 0.08 20.12
CA TYR A 310 7.40 0.67 19.07
C TYR A 310 7.76 2.11 19.41
N PRO A 311 8.92 2.61 18.98
CA PRO A 311 9.30 3.99 19.21
C PRO A 311 8.54 4.94 18.30
N GLN A 312 8.40 6.19 18.74
CA GLN A 312 7.71 7.26 18.01
C GLN A 312 8.27 7.46 16.59
N GLN A 313 9.58 7.32 16.41
CA GLN A 313 10.24 7.48 15.10
C GLN A 313 9.76 6.49 14.05
N VAL A 314 9.41 5.27 14.46
CA VAL A 314 8.85 4.25 13.55
C VAL A 314 7.45 4.66 13.08
N LEU A 315 6.64 5.23 13.98
CA LEU A 315 5.34 5.75 13.61
C LEU A 315 5.45 6.98 12.70
N GLU A 316 6.38 7.89 12.98
CA GLU A 316 6.63 9.07 12.13
C GLU A 316 7.05 8.67 10.71
N HIS A 317 7.93 7.69 10.58
CA HIS A 317 8.32 7.14 9.28
C HIS A 317 7.14 6.52 8.53
N GLU A 318 6.27 5.78 9.24
CA GLU A 318 5.04 5.24 8.63
C GLU A 318 4.04 6.35 8.23
N MET A 319 3.99 7.44 9.00
CA MET A 319 3.18 8.62 8.63
C MET A 319 3.68 9.27 7.33
N GLU A 320 5.01 9.37 7.14
CA GLU A 320 5.60 9.85 5.89
C GLU A 320 5.20 8.97 4.69
N HIS A 321 5.25 7.66 4.85
CA HIS A 321 4.81 6.72 3.82
C HIS A 321 3.32 6.86 3.48
N VAL A 322 2.46 7.01 4.49
CA VAL A 322 1.02 7.19 4.25
C VAL A 322 0.76 8.55 3.56
N GLU A 323 1.44 9.62 3.98
CA GLU A 323 1.35 10.92 3.31
C GLU A 323 1.78 10.83 1.84
N GLU A 324 2.87 10.11 1.54
CA GLU A 324 3.36 9.93 0.17
C GLU A 324 2.36 9.15 -0.70
N HIS A 325 1.78 8.08 -0.19
CA HIS A 325 0.70 7.35 -0.88
C HIS A 325 -0.51 8.22 -1.18
N VAL A 326 -0.96 9.03 -0.22
CA VAL A 326 -2.07 9.96 -0.46
C VAL A 326 -1.72 10.98 -1.54
N LYS A 327 -0.48 11.49 -1.56
CA LYS A 327 0.00 12.40 -2.63
C LYS A 327 0.01 11.73 -4.00
N GLU A 328 0.44 10.47 -4.08
CA GLU A 328 0.43 9.70 -5.33
C GLU A 328 -1.00 9.47 -5.83
N ASP A 329 -1.93 9.10 -4.95
CA ASP A 329 -3.34 8.91 -5.30
C ASP A 329 -3.99 10.21 -5.78
N LEU A 330 -3.70 11.33 -5.12
CA LEU A 330 -4.17 12.64 -5.55
C LEU A 330 -3.56 13.05 -6.90
N ALA A 331 -2.28 12.77 -7.14
CA ALA A 331 -1.62 13.03 -8.41
C ALA A 331 -2.24 12.23 -9.57
N ASN A 332 -2.62 10.96 -9.31
CA ASN A 332 -3.35 10.13 -10.27
C ASN A 332 -4.73 10.73 -10.62
N GLN A 333 -5.37 11.41 -9.67
CA GLN A 333 -6.61 12.17 -9.85
C GLN A 333 -6.38 13.59 -10.38
N ARG A 334 -5.13 13.98 -10.70
CA ARG A 334 -4.73 15.32 -11.12
C ARG A 334 -5.08 16.42 -10.11
N MET A 335 -5.01 16.08 -8.83
CA MET A 335 -5.27 16.98 -7.72
C MET A 335 -3.99 17.18 -6.89
N GLU A 336 -3.70 18.42 -6.50
CA GLU A 336 -2.61 18.74 -5.58
C GLU A 336 -3.07 18.65 -4.12
N LEU A 337 -2.17 18.27 -3.21
CA LEU A 337 -2.46 18.13 -1.78
C LEU A 337 -3.04 19.42 -1.18
N ASP A 338 -2.49 20.59 -1.55
CA ASP A 338 -2.99 21.87 -1.05
C ASP A 338 -4.45 22.15 -1.45
N THR A 339 -4.84 21.71 -2.66
CA THR A 339 -6.22 21.84 -3.14
C THR A 339 -7.15 20.89 -2.39
N TYR A 340 -6.69 19.65 -2.15
CA TYR A 340 -7.40 18.67 -1.34
C TYR A 340 -7.63 19.18 0.09
N LEU A 341 -6.60 19.68 0.76
CA LEU A 341 -6.68 20.22 2.12
C LEU A 341 -7.64 21.44 2.20
N LYS A 342 -7.64 22.32 1.19
CA LYS A 342 -8.61 23.42 1.09
C LYS A 342 -10.05 22.90 0.97
N THR A 343 -10.27 21.82 0.24
CA THR A 343 -11.60 21.18 0.12
C THR A 343 -12.06 20.63 1.47
N LEU A 344 -11.15 20.02 2.23
CA LEU A 344 -11.42 19.52 3.59
C LEU A 344 -11.50 20.67 4.64
N LYS A 345 -11.10 21.88 4.29
CA LYS A 345 -10.95 23.01 5.21
C LYS A 345 -10.05 22.69 6.41
N LYS A 346 -9.02 21.90 6.20
CA LYS A 346 -8.03 21.51 7.22
C LYS A 346 -6.66 22.09 6.90
N GLU A 347 -5.94 22.50 7.94
CA GLU A 347 -4.50 22.77 7.84
C GLU A 347 -3.72 21.46 7.79
N LYS A 348 -2.54 21.48 7.16
CA LYS A 348 -1.71 20.28 6.99
C LYS A 348 -1.35 19.61 8.32
N SER A 349 -1.03 20.41 9.35
CA SER A 349 -0.70 19.90 10.69
C SER A 349 -1.84 19.16 11.35
N VAL A 350 -3.07 19.68 11.23
CA VAL A 350 -4.30 19.07 11.77
C VAL A 350 -4.60 17.79 11.00
N TRP A 351 -4.50 17.81 9.69
CA TRP A 351 -4.70 16.63 8.84
C TRP A 351 -3.70 15.52 9.16
N LEU A 352 -2.42 15.84 9.38
CA LEU A 352 -1.41 14.85 9.78
C LEU A 352 -1.76 14.17 11.12
N GLU A 353 -2.22 14.94 12.11
CA GLU A 353 -2.55 14.38 13.43
C GLU A 353 -3.90 13.65 13.46
N GLU A 354 -4.93 14.16 12.78
CA GLU A 354 -6.29 13.62 12.86
C GLU A 354 -6.57 12.51 11.85
N ASP A 355 -5.97 12.58 10.65
CA ASP A 355 -6.26 11.65 9.55
C ASP A 355 -5.08 10.70 9.27
N ILE A 356 -3.86 11.22 9.14
CA ILE A 356 -2.68 10.41 8.76
C ILE A 356 -2.16 9.56 9.92
N LYS A 357 -2.01 10.14 11.10
CA LYS A 357 -1.44 9.44 12.25
C LYS A 357 -2.27 8.22 12.70
N PRO A 358 -3.62 8.28 12.79
CA PRO A 358 -4.42 7.08 13.07
C PRO A 358 -4.33 6.03 11.97
N ALA A 359 -4.29 6.45 10.70
CA ALA A 359 -4.13 5.54 9.56
C ALA A 359 -2.76 4.85 9.57
N ALA A 360 -1.69 5.63 9.80
CA ALA A 360 -0.33 5.11 9.92
C ALA A 360 -0.19 4.14 11.09
N ARG A 361 -0.76 4.48 12.26
CA ARG A 361 -0.77 3.60 13.42
C ARG A 361 -1.46 2.27 13.10
N LYS A 362 -2.66 2.31 12.51
CA LYS A 362 -3.41 1.10 12.15
C LYS A 362 -2.62 0.23 11.16
N ARG A 363 -1.97 0.85 10.17
CA ARG A 363 -1.15 0.17 9.17
C ARG A 363 0.10 -0.46 9.78
N LEU A 364 0.81 0.28 10.64
CA LEU A 364 2.00 -0.18 11.36
C LEU A 364 1.67 -1.38 12.27
N GLU A 365 0.67 -1.25 13.13
CA GLU A 365 0.27 -2.31 14.06
C GLU A 365 -0.18 -3.57 13.32
N ARG A 366 -0.92 -3.40 12.20
CA ARG A 366 -1.29 -4.51 11.30
C ARG A 366 -0.07 -5.23 10.74
N SER A 367 0.91 -4.49 10.21
CA SER A 367 2.14 -5.06 9.66
C SER A 367 2.92 -5.81 10.74
N LEU A 368 3.13 -5.19 11.89
CA LEU A 368 3.89 -5.77 13.00
C LEU A 368 3.29 -7.08 13.53
N VAL A 369 1.96 -7.15 13.71
CA VAL A 369 1.31 -8.39 14.19
C VAL A 369 1.32 -9.49 13.15
N LEU A 370 1.16 -9.15 11.85
CA LEU A 370 1.23 -10.14 10.78
C LEU A 370 2.64 -10.69 10.60
N ASP A 371 3.65 -9.85 10.66
CA ASP A 371 5.07 -10.26 10.60
C ASP A 371 5.43 -11.17 11.79
N LYS A 372 4.96 -10.81 12.98
CA LYS A 372 5.16 -11.64 14.17
C LYS A 372 4.45 -13.00 14.04
N LEU A 373 3.22 -13.00 13.55
CA LEU A 373 2.46 -14.24 13.30
C LEU A 373 3.14 -15.11 12.24
N ALA A 374 3.67 -14.53 11.16
CA ALA A 374 4.43 -15.26 10.14
C ALA A 374 5.65 -15.96 10.75
N LYS A 375 6.38 -15.29 11.64
CA LYS A 375 7.56 -15.84 12.33
C LYS A 375 7.19 -16.95 13.32
N GLU A 376 6.14 -16.78 14.12
CA GLU A 376 5.69 -17.76 15.11
C GLU A 376 5.13 -19.03 14.47
N GLU A 377 4.34 -18.88 13.41
CA GLU A 377 3.76 -19.99 12.67
C GLU A 377 4.73 -20.57 11.61
N LYS A 378 5.96 -20.03 11.51
CA LYS A 378 7.02 -20.45 10.58
C LYS A 378 6.49 -20.60 9.14
N ILE A 379 5.85 -19.54 8.66
CA ILE A 379 5.28 -19.52 7.32
C ILE A 379 6.42 -19.32 6.30
N GLU A 380 6.59 -20.29 5.41
CA GLU A 380 7.62 -20.27 4.37
C GLU A 380 6.95 -20.11 2.99
N ILE A 381 7.48 -19.20 2.17
CA ILE A 381 7.03 -18.99 0.80
C ILE A 381 7.60 -20.10 -0.10
N LYS A 382 6.72 -20.83 -0.78
CA LYS A 382 7.13 -21.82 -1.77
C LYS A 382 7.47 -21.13 -3.09
N ASN A 383 8.53 -21.57 -3.75
CA ASN A 383 8.95 -21.02 -5.05
C ASN A 383 7.83 -21.07 -6.12
N ALA A 384 6.97 -22.08 -6.10
CA ALA A 384 5.85 -22.20 -7.02
C ALA A 384 4.82 -21.07 -6.83
N ASP A 385 4.47 -20.77 -5.57
CA ASP A 385 3.52 -19.71 -5.22
C ASP A 385 4.09 -18.32 -5.61
N LEU A 386 5.40 -18.13 -5.39
CA LEU A 386 6.08 -16.91 -5.77
C LEU A 386 6.11 -16.71 -7.30
N GLN A 387 6.40 -17.76 -8.05
CA GLN A 387 6.39 -17.68 -9.52
C GLN A 387 5.00 -17.40 -10.09
N GLN A 388 3.98 -18.02 -9.52
CA GLN A 388 2.60 -17.79 -9.91
C GLN A 388 2.19 -16.32 -9.65
N GLU A 389 2.46 -15.80 -8.45
CA GLU A 389 2.15 -14.41 -8.10
C GLU A 389 2.91 -13.42 -8.97
N TYR A 390 4.21 -13.65 -9.18
CA TYR A 390 5.03 -12.82 -10.06
C TYR A 390 4.47 -12.77 -11.48
N THR A 391 4.06 -13.93 -12.03
CA THR A 391 3.46 -14.00 -13.36
C THR A 391 2.13 -13.25 -13.41
N GLN A 392 1.32 -13.36 -12.37
CA GLN A 392 0.05 -12.65 -12.27
C GLN A 392 0.27 -11.13 -12.22
N MET A 393 1.22 -10.65 -11.41
CA MET A 393 1.56 -9.22 -11.35
C MET A 393 2.04 -8.67 -12.70
N ILE A 394 2.87 -9.43 -13.41
CA ILE A 394 3.30 -9.04 -14.76
C ILE A 394 2.09 -8.96 -15.70
N SER A 395 1.15 -9.90 -15.64
CA SER A 395 -0.08 -9.87 -16.43
C SER A 395 -0.97 -8.66 -16.09
N GLU A 396 -1.10 -8.31 -14.82
CA GLU A 396 -1.81 -7.10 -14.36
C GLU A 396 -1.15 -5.82 -14.91
N MET A 397 0.18 -5.74 -14.83
CA MET A 397 0.94 -4.60 -15.38
C MET A 397 0.81 -4.49 -16.91
N GLN A 398 0.69 -5.62 -17.62
CA GLN A 398 0.48 -5.64 -19.08
C GLN A 398 -0.88 -5.06 -19.50
N GLN A 399 -1.89 -5.15 -18.67
CA GLN A 399 -3.21 -4.58 -18.96
C GLN A 399 -3.21 -3.04 -18.86
N THR A 400 -2.31 -2.47 -18.08
CA THR A 400 -2.25 -1.02 -17.82
C THR A 400 -1.10 -0.30 -18.52
N THR A 401 -0.08 -1.04 -18.97
CA THR A 401 1.17 -0.48 -19.53
C THR A 401 1.51 -1.12 -20.87
N ASP A 402 1.99 -0.30 -21.81
CA ASP A 402 2.51 -0.78 -23.09
C ASP A 402 3.62 -1.83 -22.90
N LEU A 403 3.50 -2.97 -23.59
CA LEU A 403 4.42 -4.11 -23.48
C LEU A 403 5.91 -3.72 -23.64
N LYS A 404 6.22 -2.82 -24.58
CA LYS A 404 7.61 -2.39 -24.82
C LYS A 404 8.15 -1.55 -23.67
N LYS A 405 7.30 -0.73 -23.04
CA LYS A 405 7.68 0.04 -21.85
C LYS A 405 7.91 -0.89 -20.67
N LEU A 406 7.01 -1.85 -20.46
CA LEU A 406 7.10 -2.83 -19.38
C LEU A 406 8.37 -3.69 -19.50
N GLU A 407 8.67 -4.23 -20.69
CA GLU A 407 9.92 -4.98 -20.93
C GLU A 407 11.16 -4.15 -20.63
N LYS A 408 11.16 -2.86 -21.01
CA LYS A 408 12.27 -1.95 -20.72
C LYS A 408 12.42 -1.68 -19.22
N GLN A 409 11.31 -1.54 -18.50
CA GLN A 409 11.30 -1.37 -17.05
C GLN A 409 11.81 -2.62 -16.33
N LEU A 410 11.34 -3.81 -16.71
CA LEU A 410 11.76 -5.08 -16.11
C LEU A 410 13.22 -5.48 -16.42
N ARG A 411 13.85 -4.90 -17.44
CA ARG A 411 15.30 -5.04 -17.67
C ARG A 411 16.15 -4.29 -16.63
N ASN A 412 15.55 -3.36 -15.89
CA ASN A 412 16.21 -2.70 -14.77
C ASN A 412 16.13 -3.64 -13.56
N GLU A 413 17.26 -4.12 -13.08
CA GLU A 413 17.35 -5.05 -11.94
C GLU A 413 16.65 -4.50 -10.67
N ARG A 414 16.68 -3.18 -10.45
CA ARG A 414 15.99 -2.56 -9.31
C ARG A 414 14.48 -2.74 -9.41
N VAL A 415 13.92 -2.51 -10.60
CA VAL A 415 12.47 -2.66 -10.84
C VAL A 415 12.07 -4.14 -10.76
N ALA A 416 12.84 -5.02 -11.40
CA ALA A 416 12.58 -6.46 -11.34
C ALA A 416 12.63 -7.00 -9.90
N ASN A 417 13.61 -6.57 -9.10
CA ASN A 417 13.71 -6.93 -7.69
C ASN A 417 12.56 -6.35 -6.87
N ALA A 418 12.14 -5.11 -7.11
CA ALA A 418 10.98 -4.51 -6.44
C ALA A 418 9.69 -5.30 -6.71
N VAL A 419 9.45 -5.68 -7.98
CA VAL A 419 8.29 -6.53 -8.35
C VAL A 419 8.38 -7.91 -7.69
N ALA A 420 9.57 -8.51 -7.63
CA ALA A 420 9.76 -9.81 -6.97
C ALA A 420 9.54 -9.72 -5.45
N MET A 421 10.01 -8.64 -4.80
CA MET A 421 9.76 -8.41 -3.37
C MET A 421 8.29 -8.17 -3.09
N GLU A 422 7.60 -7.40 -3.92
CA GLU A 422 6.17 -7.19 -3.80
C GLU A 422 5.38 -8.50 -3.98
N ALA A 423 5.75 -9.33 -4.96
CA ALA A 423 5.15 -10.66 -5.14
C ALA A 423 5.35 -11.53 -3.89
N ALA A 424 6.55 -11.52 -3.31
CA ALA A 424 6.83 -12.26 -2.07
C ALA A 424 5.99 -11.75 -0.89
N SER A 425 5.86 -10.44 -0.75
CA SER A 425 5.02 -9.80 0.28
C SER A 425 3.55 -10.19 0.13
N ARG A 426 3.00 -10.16 -1.08
CA ARG A 426 1.61 -10.57 -1.35
C ARG A 426 1.37 -12.05 -1.01
N VAL A 427 2.29 -12.93 -1.41
CA VAL A 427 2.20 -14.37 -1.09
C VAL A 427 2.26 -14.58 0.41
N LEU A 428 3.21 -13.95 1.11
CA LEU A 428 3.35 -14.06 2.56
C LEU A 428 2.08 -13.60 3.26
N ASN A 429 1.61 -12.40 2.95
CA ASN A 429 0.38 -11.84 3.53
C ASN A 429 -0.82 -12.76 3.33
N ARG A 430 -1.01 -13.29 2.11
CA ARG A 430 -2.09 -14.23 1.82
C ARG A 430 -1.97 -15.52 2.64
N GLN A 431 -0.78 -16.08 2.79
CA GLN A 431 -0.55 -17.29 3.59
C GLN A 431 -0.77 -17.03 5.09
N VAL A 432 -0.31 -15.88 5.60
CA VAL A 432 -0.52 -15.46 7.00
C VAL A 432 -2.01 -15.29 7.31
N LEU A 433 -2.74 -14.61 6.43
CA LEU A 433 -4.18 -14.41 6.59
C LEU A 433 -4.96 -15.73 6.53
N ASN A 434 -4.59 -16.63 5.61
CA ASN A 434 -5.19 -17.97 5.55
C ASN A 434 -4.89 -18.76 6.82
N ARG A 435 -3.67 -18.67 7.35
CA ARG A 435 -3.32 -19.34 8.61
C ARG A 435 -4.12 -18.77 9.79
N LEU A 436 -4.27 -17.45 9.85
CA LEU A 436 -5.09 -16.79 10.86
C LEU A 436 -6.56 -17.21 10.77
N LYS A 437 -7.10 -17.37 9.54
CA LYS A 437 -8.44 -17.91 9.28
C LYS A 437 -8.57 -19.35 9.78
N ASP A 438 -7.58 -20.20 9.54
CA ASP A 438 -7.59 -21.60 10.00
C ASP A 438 -7.59 -21.68 11.53
N ILE A 439 -6.79 -20.85 12.20
CA ILE A 439 -6.80 -20.70 13.65
C ILE A 439 -8.20 -20.27 14.14
N ALA A 440 -8.74 -19.20 13.56
CA ALA A 440 -10.03 -18.66 13.98
C ALA A 440 -11.23 -19.57 13.71
N THR A 441 -11.16 -20.42 12.68
CA THR A 441 -12.20 -21.39 12.34
C THR A 441 -12.02 -22.75 13.05
N GLY A 442 -10.91 -22.95 13.79
CA GLY A 442 -10.60 -24.21 14.46
C GLY A 442 -10.15 -25.32 13.53
N LYS A 443 -9.72 -25.00 12.30
CA LYS A 443 -9.17 -25.96 11.32
C LYS A 443 -7.67 -26.21 11.51
N VAL A 444 -7.13 -25.87 12.67
CA VAL A 444 -5.73 -26.14 12.99
C VAL A 444 -5.59 -27.64 13.23
N GLU A 445 -5.15 -28.37 12.23
CA GLU A 445 -4.50 -29.66 12.47
C GLU A 445 -3.24 -29.35 13.29
N GLU A 446 -3.18 -29.84 14.53
CA GLU A 446 -1.92 -29.95 15.24
C GLU A 446 -0.99 -30.77 14.33
N LYS A 447 -0.02 -30.10 13.70
CA LYS A 447 1.15 -30.81 13.20
C LYS A 447 1.81 -31.41 14.43
N ALA A 448 1.47 -32.68 14.69
CA ALA A 448 2.15 -33.49 15.68
C ALA A 448 3.65 -33.32 15.45
N ALA A 449 4.35 -32.90 16.48
CA ALA A 449 5.80 -32.86 16.50
C ALA A 449 6.28 -34.23 16.06
N GLU A 450 6.98 -34.33 14.95
CA GLU A 450 7.66 -35.55 14.55
C GLU A 450 8.55 -35.97 15.72
N PRO A 451 8.45 -37.20 16.22
CA PRO A 451 9.30 -37.66 17.30
C PRO A 451 10.74 -37.66 16.82
N VAL A 452 11.58 -36.90 17.51
CA VAL A 452 13.03 -36.94 17.37
C VAL A 452 13.45 -38.41 17.57
N VAL A 453 13.79 -39.09 16.50
CA VAL A 453 14.36 -40.45 16.55
C VAL A 453 15.77 -40.32 17.07
N GLU A 454 15.96 -40.61 18.35
CA GLU A 454 17.29 -40.83 18.94
C GLU A 454 18.01 -41.95 18.19
N GLU A 455 19.03 -41.61 17.44
CA GLU A 455 19.98 -42.58 16.86
C GLU A 455 20.75 -43.27 17.97
N LYS A 456 20.29 -44.46 18.33
CA LYS A 456 21.10 -45.38 19.12
C LYS A 456 22.26 -45.92 18.29
N LYS A 457 23.45 -45.48 18.63
CA LYS A 457 24.72 -46.05 18.16
C LYS A 457 24.81 -47.54 18.46
N SER A 458 24.84 -48.39 17.42
CA SER A 458 25.35 -49.76 17.52
C SER A 458 26.53 -49.96 16.58
N LYS A 459 27.61 -50.51 17.16
CA LYS A 459 28.91 -50.82 16.54
C LYS A 459 28.90 -52.00 15.58
N PRO A 460 29.93 -52.20 14.77
CA PRO A 460 29.90 -52.84 13.44
C PRO A 460 30.33 -54.31 13.46
N ALA A 461 29.84 -55.09 12.49
CA ALA A 461 30.48 -56.34 12.12
C ALA A 461 30.32 -56.71 10.65
N THR A 462 31.48 -56.79 10.00
CA THR A 462 31.91 -57.68 8.92
C THR A 462 31.23 -57.69 7.52
N LYS A 463 32.13 -57.48 6.55
CA LYS A 463 32.07 -57.68 5.08
C LYS A 463 31.94 -59.15 4.69
N PRO A 464 31.96 -59.51 3.35
CA PRO A 464 31.39 -58.93 2.13
C PRO A 464 30.72 -59.97 1.22
N THR A 465 29.91 -59.58 0.24
CA THR A 465 29.86 -60.34 -1.06
C THR A 465 29.33 -59.42 -2.21
N LYS A 466 30.00 -59.60 -3.35
CA LYS A 466 29.81 -58.87 -4.63
C LYS A 466 28.52 -59.32 -5.35
N SER A 467 27.80 -58.40 -5.99
CA SER A 467 27.44 -58.57 -7.43
C SER A 467 26.79 -57.29 -8.04
N LYS A 468 27.37 -56.93 -9.18
CA LYS A 468 26.89 -56.33 -10.42
C LYS A 468 25.94 -55.11 -10.44
N LYS A 469 26.56 -54.02 -10.93
CA LYS A 469 26.12 -52.95 -11.82
C LYS A 469 24.72 -53.06 -12.48
N VAL A 470 23.89 -52.03 -12.28
CA VAL A 470 23.23 -51.33 -13.38
C VAL A 470 23.32 -49.82 -13.08
N VAL A 471 23.90 -49.09 -14.02
CA VAL A 471 24.11 -47.68 -14.04
C VAL A 471 22.82 -47.04 -14.57
N THR A 472 22.27 -46.07 -13.84
CA THR A 472 21.57 -44.94 -14.43
C THR A 472 21.93 -43.69 -13.62
N GLU A 473 22.86 -42.96 -14.22
CA GLU A 473 23.23 -41.60 -13.84
C GLU A 473 22.02 -40.71 -14.10
N VAL A 474 21.59 -39.93 -13.08
CA VAL A 474 20.89 -38.68 -13.29
C VAL A 474 21.79 -37.59 -12.71
N ASP A 475 22.34 -36.86 -13.61
CA ASP A 475 23.26 -35.76 -13.48
C ASP A 475 22.57 -34.58 -12.73
N SER A 476 23.13 -34.20 -11.60
CA SER A 476 22.80 -32.98 -10.88
C SER A 476 23.92 -31.97 -11.06
N SER A 477 23.88 -31.24 -12.17
CA SER A 477 24.72 -30.06 -12.39
C SER A 477 23.86 -28.82 -12.57
N VAL A 478 23.70 -28.07 -11.48
CA VAL A 478 23.28 -26.67 -11.53
C VAL A 478 24.53 -25.85 -11.88
N GLU A 479 24.70 -25.57 -13.15
CA GLU A 479 25.70 -24.62 -13.63
C GLU A 479 25.28 -23.19 -13.29
N THR A 480 26.11 -22.55 -12.48
CA THR A 480 26.13 -21.10 -12.23
C THR A 480 26.54 -20.40 -13.52
N ILE A 481 25.59 -19.76 -14.19
CA ILE A 481 25.87 -18.95 -15.39
C ILE A 481 26.48 -17.61 -14.96
N VAL A 482 27.81 -17.52 -15.04
CA VAL A 482 28.55 -16.25 -15.00
C VAL A 482 28.68 -15.77 -16.46
N PRO A 483 28.22 -14.58 -16.84
CA PRO A 483 28.41 -14.09 -18.21
C PRO A 483 29.84 -13.65 -18.42
N LYS A 484 30.48 -14.28 -19.43
CA LYS A 484 31.82 -13.94 -19.95
C LYS A 484 31.84 -12.51 -20.50
N THR A 485 32.82 -11.75 -20.06
CA THR A 485 33.24 -10.45 -20.57
C THR A 485 33.37 -10.40 -22.08
N VAL A 486 32.58 -9.53 -22.71
CA VAL A 486 32.71 -9.21 -24.16
C VAL A 486 33.91 -8.29 -24.37
N LYS A 487 34.86 -8.71 -25.16
CA LYS A 487 36.02 -7.93 -25.62
C LYS A 487 35.55 -6.75 -26.47
N LYS A 488 36.06 -5.54 -26.16
CA LYS A 488 35.93 -4.33 -27.00
C LYS A 488 36.50 -4.53 -28.38
N PRO A 489 35.82 -4.12 -29.45
CA PRO A 489 36.45 -4.05 -30.79
C PRO A 489 37.35 -2.80 -30.90
N ALA A 490 38.50 -3.00 -31.57
CA ALA A 490 39.52 -2.01 -31.82
C ALA A 490 39.01 -0.87 -32.72
N LYS A 491 39.34 0.38 -32.36
CA LYS A 491 39.15 1.58 -33.20
C LYS A 491 40.00 1.49 -34.45
N LYS A 492 39.37 1.41 -35.63
CA LYS A 492 40.00 1.72 -36.92
C LYS A 492 40.09 3.23 -37.07
N VAL A 493 41.29 3.72 -37.13
CA VAL A 493 41.61 5.11 -37.52
C VAL A 493 41.44 5.20 -39.04
N VAL A 494 40.51 6.01 -39.50
CA VAL A 494 40.42 6.44 -40.91
C VAL A 494 41.13 7.78 -41.01
N LYS A 495 42.24 7.84 -41.73
CA LYS A 495 42.87 9.06 -42.21
C LYS A 495 42.02 9.56 -43.38
N THR A 496 41.52 10.80 -43.27
CA THR A 496 41.11 11.58 -44.43
C THR A 496 42.21 12.58 -44.71
N GLY A 497 42.80 12.48 -45.88
CA GLY A 497 43.58 13.51 -46.49
C GLY A 497 42.69 14.37 -47.38
N ASP A 498 43.16 15.59 -47.57
CA ASP A 498 42.74 16.76 -48.36
C ASP A 498 41.59 17.57 -47.84
#